data_c9949354980ca97bb8050ea9b8301b14
#
_entry.id   c9949354980ca97bb8050ea9b8301b14
#
_cell.length_a   1.000
_cell.length_b   1.000
_cell.length_c   1.000
_cell.angle_alpha   90.00
_cell.angle_beta   90.00
_cell.angle_gamma   90.00
#
_symmetry.space_group_name_H-M   'P 1'
#
loop_
_entity.id
_entity.type
_entity.pdbx_description
1 polymer ?
#
loop_
_entity_poly.entity_id
_entity_poly.type
_entity_poly.pdbx_seq_one_letter_code
_entity_poly.pdbx_strand_id
1 'polypeptide(L)'
;MNTYSCKQMKSLLLTLATVCGTALSFTTTFNSAIASELMPSRNSAVNSTTIAQARSCPKYAGGGRLAAQIETRNFLIHFCDRQGKLYYTGISKRDGKGIYSLPAYTEEGTGYVVKNGKYEYIVTGASLDIVRNGKVIQSEPVIRYVSGYYN
;
A
#
# COMPACT_ATOMS: atom_id res chain seq x y z
N MET A 1 17.42 22.66 33.52
CA MET A 1 18.32 23.45 32.64
C MET A 1 19.27 22.47 31.96
N ASN A 2 18.97 22.07 30.74
CA ASN A 2 19.91 21.35 29.88
C ASN A 2 19.63 21.77 28.44
N THR A 3 20.52 22.60 27.96
CA THR A 3 20.61 23.14 26.61
C THR A 3 21.27 22.09 25.71
N TYR A 4 20.55 21.59 24.71
CA TYR A 4 21.17 20.80 23.64
C TYR A 4 21.49 21.69 22.44
N SER A 5 22.78 21.78 22.23
CA SER A 5 23.49 22.56 21.20
C SER A 5 23.14 22.08 19.78
N CYS A 6 22.77 23.03 18.96
CA CYS A 6 22.59 22.90 17.52
C CYS A 6 23.97 22.75 16.86
N LYS A 7 24.28 21.59 16.28
CA LYS A 7 25.52 21.37 15.52
C LYS A 7 25.22 21.53 14.03
N GLN A 8 25.64 22.64 13.51
CA GLN A 8 25.69 22.98 12.09
C GLN A 8 26.54 21.96 11.32
N MET A 9 25.99 21.36 10.29
CA MET A 9 26.79 20.68 9.27
C MET A 9 26.85 21.51 8.00
N LYS A 10 28.08 21.85 7.68
CA LYS A 10 28.54 22.71 6.61
C LYS A 10 28.21 22.17 5.21
N SER A 11 27.76 23.10 4.40
CA SER A 11 27.78 23.11 2.93
C SER A 11 29.05 22.52 2.33
N LEU A 12 28.92 21.65 1.35
CA LEU A 12 29.96 21.34 0.38
C LEU A 12 29.42 21.56 -1.04
N LEU A 13 29.83 22.71 -1.59
CA LEU A 13 29.75 23.03 -3.00
C LEU A 13 30.80 22.22 -3.75
N LEU A 14 30.47 21.56 -4.83
CA LEU A 14 31.44 21.27 -5.91
C LEU A 14 30.74 21.16 -7.28
N THR A 15 31.02 22.20 -8.08
CA THR A 15 31.51 22.26 -9.46
C THR A 15 30.73 21.60 -10.62
N LEU A 16 30.37 22.54 -11.51
CA LEU A 16 29.97 22.36 -12.91
C LEU A 16 31.00 21.54 -13.72
N ALA A 17 30.50 20.68 -14.59
CA ALA A 17 31.20 20.28 -15.80
C ALA A 17 30.25 20.44 -17.00
N THR A 18 30.49 21.47 -17.76
CA THR A 18 29.95 21.74 -19.09
C THR A 18 30.62 20.83 -20.09
N VAL A 19 29.88 19.98 -20.78
CA VAL A 19 30.36 19.31 -22.00
C VAL A 19 29.46 19.70 -23.17
N CYS A 20 30.06 20.49 -24.04
CA CYS A 20 29.58 20.87 -25.36
C CYS A 20 29.88 19.69 -26.33
N GLY A 21 28.88 19.22 -27.07
CA GLY A 21 29.08 18.11 -28.04
C GLY A 21 28.02 18.15 -29.13
N THR A 22 28.30 18.92 -30.17
CA THR A 22 28.05 18.80 -31.62
C THR A 22 26.85 18.00 -32.14
N ALA A 23 26.00 18.75 -32.82
CA ALA A 23 24.95 18.28 -33.71
C ALA A 23 25.49 17.41 -34.88
N LEU A 24 24.85 16.31 -35.13
CA LEU A 24 24.88 15.60 -36.40
C LEU A 24 23.44 15.36 -36.85
N SER A 25 23.02 16.18 -37.81
CA SER A 25 21.74 16.04 -38.50
C SER A 25 21.84 14.86 -39.48
N PHE A 26 21.08 13.81 -39.25
CA PHE A 26 20.79 12.81 -40.28
C PHE A 26 19.32 12.94 -40.69
N THR A 27 19.11 13.56 -41.86
CA THR A 27 17.85 13.51 -42.55
C THR A 27 17.78 12.21 -43.33
N THR A 28 17.03 11.24 -42.85
CA THR A 28 16.61 10.09 -43.66
C THR A 28 15.11 10.20 -43.93
N THR A 29 14.78 10.59 -45.13
CA THR A 29 13.44 10.53 -45.70
C THR A 29 13.11 9.05 -45.96
N PHE A 30 12.29 8.42 -45.15
CA PHE A 30 11.66 7.15 -45.48
C PHE A 30 10.22 7.42 -45.91
N ASN A 31 10.00 7.36 -47.24
CA ASN A 31 8.68 7.12 -47.79
C ASN A 31 8.30 5.68 -47.44
N SER A 32 7.46 5.51 -46.46
CA SER A 32 6.81 4.23 -46.18
C SER A 32 5.33 4.36 -46.42
N ALA A 33 4.90 3.60 -47.41
CA ALA A 33 3.50 3.39 -47.76
C ALA A 33 2.71 2.97 -46.53
N ILE A 34 1.63 3.69 -46.23
CA ILE A 34 0.71 3.37 -45.16
C ILE A 34 -0.16 2.19 -45.63
N ALA A 35 0.24 0.98 -45.29
CA ALA A 35 -0.69 -0.12 -45.27
C ALA A 35 -1.57 0.07 -44.02
N SER A 36 -2.80 0.54 -44.25
CA SER A 36 -3.82 0.58 -43.19
C SER A 36 -4.26 -0.85 -42.91
N GLU A 37 -3.51 -1.57 -42.10
CA GLU A 37 -4.02 -2.75 -41.44
C GLU A 37 -4.99 -2.30 -40.35
N LEU A 38 -6.26 -2.50 -40.64
CA LEU A 38 -7.33 -2.50 -39.66
C LEU A 38 -7.00 -3.56 -38.59
N MET A 39 -6.25 -3.16 -37.55
CA MET A 39 -6.17 -3.98 -36.34
C MET A 39 -7.56 -4.01 -35.71
N PRO A 40 -8.13 -5.20 -35.49
CA PRO A 40 -9.33 -5.27 -34.67
C PRO A 40 -9.00 -4.69 -33.32
N SER A 41 -9.62 -3.56 -32.99
CA SER A 41 -9.64 -3.01 -31.65
C SER A 41 -10.12 -4.12 -30.72
N ARG A 42 -9.20 -4.82 -30.10
CA ARG A 42 -9.51 -5.60 -28.90
C ARG A 42 -9.89 -4.59 -27.85
N ASN A 43 -11.15 -4.23 -27.85
CA ASN A 43 -11.80 -3.71 -26.66
C ASN A 43 -11.63 -4.80 -25.61
N SER A 44 -10.50 -4.76 -24.90
CA SER A 44 -10.40 -5.41 -23.63
C SER A 44 -11.45 -4.73 -22.75
N ALA A 45 -12.65 -5.28 -22.77
CA ALA A 45 -13.61 -5.04 -21.72
C ALA A 45 -12.88 -5.49 -20.46
N VAL A 46 -12.15 -4.57 -19.82
CA VAL A 46 -11.63 -4.74 -18.50
C VAL A 46 -12.86 -5.02 -17.67
N ASN A 47 -13.06 -6.31 -17.34
CA ASN A 47 -14.25 -6.77 -16.67
C ASN A 47 -14.46 -5.90 -15.43
N SER A 48 -15.46 -5.03 -15.49
CA SER A 48 -15.89 -4.18 -14.36
C SER A 48 -16.13 -5.01 -13.10
N THR A 49 -16.47 -6.29 -13.28
CA THR A 49 -16.60 -7.30 -12.24
C THR A 49 -15.30 -7.53 -11.46
N THR A 50 -14.13 -7.53 -12.12
CA THR A 50 -12.82 -7.74 -11.46
C THR A 50 -12.44 -6.54 -10.60
N ILE A 51 -12.76 -5.33 -11.05
CA ILE A 51 -12.51 -4.10 -10.28
C ILE A 51 -13.46 -4.01 -9.08
N ALA A 52 -14.73 -4.40 -9.25
CA ALA A 52 -15.70 -4.44 -8.16
C ALA A 52 -15.33 -5.48 -7.09
N GLN A 53 -14.81 -6.64 -7.50
CA GLN A 53 -14.30 -7.66 -6.57
C GLN A 53 -13.06 -7.20 -5.81
N ALA A 54 -12.16 -6.44 -6.45
CA ALA A 54 -10.98 -5.87 -5.79
C ALA A 54 -11.32 -4.82 -4.71
N ARG A 55 -12.54 -4.26 -4.74
CA ARG A 55 -13.03 -3.26 -3.78
C ARG A 55 -13.91 -3.84 -2.67
N SER A 56 -14.20 -5.12 -2.72
CA SER A 56 -15.02 -5.82 -1.73
C SER A 56 -14.18 -6.66 -0.80
N CYS A 57 -14.56 -6.70 0.45
CA CYS A 57 -13.97 -7.63 1.41
C CYS A 57 -14.43 -9.05 1.13
N PRO A 58 -13.53 -10.05 1.33
CA PRO A 58 -13.90 -11.46 1.25
C PRO A 58 -14.99 -11.83 2.24
N LYS A 59 -15.81 -12.82 1.91
CA LYS A 59 -16.89 -13.30 2.78
C LYS A 59 -16.38 -13.74 4.16
N TYR A 60 -15.21 -14.39 4.23
CA TYR A 60 -14.60 -14.79 5.49
C TYR A 60 -14.18 -13.61 6.38
N ALA A 61 -13.92 -12.44 5.77
CA ALA A 61 -13.65 -11.20 6.50
C ALA A 61 -14.93 -10.42 6.85
N GLY A 62 -16.12 -11.03 6.62
CA GLY A 62 -17.41 -10.46 6.91
C GLY A 62 -18.01 -9.60 5.80
N GLY A 63 -17.39 -9.57 4.62
CA GLY A 63 -17.87 -8.78 3.48
C GLY A 63 -17.77 -7.27 3.71
N GLY A 64 -18.53 -6.50 2.91
CA GLY A 64 -18.51 -5.05 2.93
C GLY A 64 -17.48 -4.47 1.97
N ARG A 65 -17.21 -3.17 2.07
CA ARG A 65 -16.24 -2.47 1.25
C ARG A 65 -14.83 -2.68 1.81
N LEU A 66 -13.87 -2.99 0.94
CA LEU A 66 -12.47 -3.06 1.34
C LEU A 66 -11.96 -1.65 1.67
N ALA A 67 -11.46 -1.44 2.88
CA ALA A 67 -10.75 -0.23 3.26
C ALA A 67 -9.25 -0.39 3.02
N ALA A 68 -8.68 -1.52 3.44
CA ALA A 68 -7.29 -1.87 3.14
C ALA A 68 -7.09 -3.38 3.20
N GLN A 69 -6.18 -3.88 2.37
CA GLN A 69 -5.60 -5.22 2.47
C GLN A 69 -4.10 -5.08 2.67
N ILE A 70 -3.59 -5.71 3.71
CA ILE A 70 -2.19 -5.65 4.10
C ILE A 70 -1.64 -7.06 4.20
N GLU A 71 -0.45 -7.24 3.67
CA GLU A 71 0.26 -8.50 3.71
C GLU A 71 1.63 -8.30 4.36
N THR A 72 1.92 -9.13 5.36
CA THR A 72 3.25 -9.26 5.96
C THR A 72 3.82 -10.63 5.63
N ARG A 73 4.98 -10.97 6.15
CA ARG A 73 5.54 -12.32 5.99
C ARG A 73 4.57 -13.40 6.51
N ASN A 74 3.98 -13.16 7.69
CA ASN A 74 3.23 -14.19 8.41
C ASN A 74 1.71 -13.97 8.41
N PHE A 75 1.22 -12.79 8.01
CA PHE A 75 -0.20 -12.45 8.11
C PHE A 75 -0.75 -11.89 6.81
N LEU A 76 -2.04 -12.20 6.58
CA LEU A 76 -2.91 -11.53 5.61
C LEU A 76 -4.01 -10.80 6.38
N ILE A 77 -4.10 -9.50 6.18
CA ILE A 77 -4.97 -8.61 6.97
C ILE A 77 -5.96 -7.92 6.04
N HIS A 78 -7.22 -7.84 6.48
CA HIS A 78 -8.26 -7.07 5.81
C HIS A 78 -8.88 -6.08 6.80
N PHE A 79 -9.00 -4.83 6.37
CA PHE A 79 -9.87 -3.85 6.98
C PHE A 79 -11.09 -3.66 6.10
N CYS A 80 -12.26 -3.91 6.66
CA CYS A 80 -13.53 -3.92 5.96
C CYS A 80 -14.44 -2.85 6.54
N ASP A 81 -14.96 -1.98 5.67
CA ASP A 81 -15.97 -1.00 6.05
C ASP A 81 -17.35 -1.63 5.86
N ARG A 82 -18.11 -1.68 6.92
CA ARG A 82 -19.50 -2.11 6.97
C ARG A 82 -20.35 -1.00 7.58
N GLN A 83 -21.10 -0.29 6.75
CA GLN A 83 -21.98 0.81 7.20
C GLN A 83 -21.22 1.90 7.98
N GLY A 84 -20.03 2.30 7.49
CA GLY A 84 -19.20 3.32 8.12
C GLY A 84 -18.44 2.87 9.35
N LYS A 85 -18.45 1.57 9.68
CA LYS A 85 -17.67 0.98 10.76
C LYS A 85 -16.58 0.09 10.20
N LEU A 86 -15.36 0.26 10.69
CA LEU A 86 -14.22 -0.55 10.31
C LEU A 86 -14.14 -1.84 11.14
N TYR A 87 -13.81 -2.92 10.46
CA TYR A 87 -13.58 -4.24 11.05
C TYR A 87 -12.28 -4.83 10.53
N TYR A 88 -11.55 -5.42 11.44
CA TYR A 88 -10.29 -6.11 11.19
C TYR A 88 -10.51 -7.62 11.07
N THR A 89 -9.84 -8.23 10.11
CA THR A 89 -9.64 -9.67 10.02
C THR A 89 -8.18 -9.93 9.71
N GLY A 90 -7.49 -10.66 10.58
CA GLY A 90 -6.10 -11.05 10.41
C GLY A 90 -5.96 -12.57 10.39
N ILE A 91 -5.32 -13.12 9.37
CA ILE A 91 -5.14 -14.55 9.16
C ILE A 91 -3.65 -14.88 9.13
N SER A 92 -3.24 -15.86 9.93
CA SER A 92 -1.90 -16.44 9.89
C SER A 92 -1.71 -17.23 8.60
N LYS A 93 -0.69 -16.90 7.83
CA LYS A 93 -0.34 -17.61 6.58
C LYS A 93 0.26 -19.00 6.86
N ARG A 94 0.73 -19.24 8.09
CA ARG A 94 1.35 -20.50 8.49
C ARG A 94 0.35 -21.63 8.68
N ASP A 95 -0.81 -21.34 9.30
CA ASP A 95 -1.77 -22.35 9.73
C ASP A 95 -3.23 -22.01 9.40
N GLY A 96 -3.45 -20.89 8.70
CA GLY A 96 -4.78 -20.43 8.30
C GLY A 96 -5.67 -19.95 9.46
N LYS A 97 -5.19 -20.00 10.70
CA LYS A 97 -5.95 -19.50 11.86
C LYS A 97 -6.01 -17.98 11.83
N GLY A 98 -7.11 -17.45 12.34
CA GLY A 98 -7.30 -16.01 12.28
C GLY A 98 -8.16 -15.44 13.39
N ILE A 99 -8.12 -14.12 13.43
CA ILE A 99 -9.01 -13.29 14.24
C ILE A 99 -9.94 -12.60 13.26
N TYR A 100 -11.24 -12.66 13.51
CA TYR A 100 -12.24 -12.25 12.54
C TYR A 100 -13.13 -11.15 13.09
N SER A 101 -13.39 -10.15 12.23
CA SER A 101 -14.41 -9.12 12.46
C SER A 101 -14.29 -8.36 13.78
N LEU A 102 -13.08 -8.10 14.25
CA LEU A 102 -12.89 -7.20 15.38
C LEU A 102 -13.15 -5.75 14.98
N PRO A 103 -13.83 -4.96 15.81
CA PRO A 103 -13.93 -3.52 15.59
C PRO A 103 -12.54 -2.88 15.47
N ALA A 104 -12.39 -2.00 14.49
CA ALA A 104 -11.17 -1.26 14.25
C ALA A 104 -11.47 0.23 14.14
N TYR A 105 -10.48 1.07 14.36
CA TYR A 105 -10.56 2.50 14.14
C TYR A 105 -9.25 3.02 13.55
N THR A 106 -9.30 4.22 13.01
CA THR A 106 -8.10 4.94 12.56
C THR A 106 -7.70 5.96 13.60
N GLU A 107 -6.42 6.10 13.82
CA GLU A 107 -5.83 7.09 14.71
C GLU A 107 -4.80 7.90 13.94
N GLU A 108 -4.91 9.23 14.01
CA GLU A 108 -4.03 10.13 13.26
C GLU A 108 -2.56 9.87 13.61
N GLY A 109 -1.73 9.71 12.59
CA GLY A 109 -0.31 9.38 12.74
C GLY A 109 -0.01 7.93 13.12
N THR A 110 -1.01 7.13 13.51
CA THR A 110 -0.81 5.74 13.95
C THR A 110 -1.31 4.71 12.93
N GLY A 111 -2.32 5.06 12.11
CA GLY A 111 -2.93 4.16 11.14
C GLY A 111 -4.15 3.42 11.69
N TYR A 112 -4.27 2.12 11.42
CA TYR A 112 -5.37 1.30 11.94
C TYR A 112 -5.02 0.71 13.29
N VAL A 113 -5.95 0.81 14.23
CA VAL A 113 -5.80 0.28 15.59
C VAL A 113 -6.95 -0.68 15.90
N VAL A 114 -6.61 -1.82 16.52
CA VAL A 114 -7.55 -2.89 16.85
C VAL A 114 -7.27 -3.39 18.25
N LYS A 115 -8.25 -3.35 19.13
CA LYS A 115 -8.12 -3.86 20.52
C LYS A 115 -8.75 -5.24 20.64
N ASN A 116 -8.00 -6.17 21.27
CA ASN A 116 -8.43 -7.54 21.54
C ASN A 116 -7.98 -7.98 22.92
N GLY A 117 -8.77 -7.64 23.93
CA GLY A 117 -8.43 -7.87 25.34
C GLY A 117 -7.15 -7.13 25.73
N LYS A 118 -6.11 -7.90 26.10
CA LYS A 118 -4.78 -7.34 26.44
C LYS A 118 -3.87 -7.10 25.25
N TYR A 119 -4.32 -7.44 24.05
CA TYR A 119 -3.58 -7.23 22.80
C TYR A 119 -4.13 -6.03 22.06
N GLU A 120 -3.25 -5.35 21.36
CA GLU A 120 -3.55 -4.30 20.42
C GLU A 120 -2.75 -4.56 19.13
N TYR A 121 -3.41 -4.42 18.00
CA TYR A 121 -2.78 -4.53 16.69
C TYR A 121 -2.75 -3.14 16.08
N ILE A 122 -1.54 -2.64 15.82
CA ILE A 122 -1.31 -1.36 15.16
C ILE A 122 -0.83 -1.66 13.75
N VAL A 123 -1.58 -1.25 12.74
CA VAL A 123 -1.30 -1.56 11.35
C VAL A 123 -1.16 -0.28 10.56
N THR A 124 0.04 -0.06 10.05
CA THR A 124 0.39 1.08 9.20
C THR A 124 0.64 0.62 7.76
N GLY A 125 1.00 1.55 6.88
CA GLY A 125 1.53 1.19 5.55
C GLY A 125 2.92 0.56 5.59
N ALA A 126 3.62 0.63 6.72
CA ALA A 126 4.99 0.16 6.89
C ALA A 126 5.09 -1.13 7.74
N SER A 127 4.26 -1.28 8.78
CA SER A 127 4.37 -2.39 9.75
C SER A 127 3.02 -2.85 10.29
N LEU A 128 3.02 -4.10 10.77
CA LEU A 128 2.09 -4.64 11.74
C LEU A 128 2.83 -4.77 13.07
N ASP A 129 2.38 -4.04 14.08
CA ASP A 129 2.89 -4.15 15.44
C ASP A 129 1.84 -4.82 16.32
N ILE A 130 2.24 -5.87 17.04
CA ILE A 130 1.42 -6.56 18.03
C ILE A 130 1.90 -6.09 19.41
N VAL A 131 1.02 -5.40 20.09
CA VAL A 131 1.26 -4.84 21.42
C VAL A 131 0.54 -5.67 22.46
N ARG A 132 1.17 -5.92 23.60
CA ARG A 132 0.57 -6.58 24.76
C ARG A 132 0.88 -5.80 26.01
N ASN A 133 -0.16 -5.37 26.73
CA ASN A 133 -0.01 -4.55 27.95
C ASN A 133 0.89 -3.31 27.71
N GLY A 134 0.70 -2.62 26.59
CA GLY A 134 1.47 -1.42 26.23
C GLY A 134 2.90 -1.68 25.71
N LYS A 135 3.31 -2.95 25.56
CA LYS A 135 4.64 -3.30 25.05
C LYS A 135 4.53 -4.01 23.70
N VAL A 136 5.26 -3.55 22.69
CA VAL A 136 5.39 -4.25 21.40
C VAL A 136 6.08 -5.58 21.65
N ILE A 137 5.42 -6.68 21.30
CA ILE A 137 5.91 -8.05 21.44
C ILE A 137 6.29 -8.68 20.09
N GLN A 138 5.76 -8.15 19.01
CA GLN A 138 6.07 -8.56 17.64
C GLN A 138 5.89 -7.36 16.71
N SER A 139 6.78 -7.23 15.74
CA SER A 139 6.69 -6.25 14.66
C SER A 139 7.05 -6.93 13.35
N GLU A 140 6.23 -6.71 12.32
CA GLU A 140 6.45 -7.26 10.98
C GLU A 140 6.35 -6.17 9.92
N PRO A 141 7.31 -6.09 9.02
CA PRO A 141 7.21 -5.16 7.91
C PRO A 141 6.08 -5.56 6.95
N VAL A 142 5.40 -4.55 6.44
CA VAL A 142 4.40 -4.72 5.37
C VAL A 142 5.15 -4.97 4.06
N ILE A 143 4.81 -6.05 3.38
CA ILE A 143 5.35 -6.39 2.06
C ILE A 143 4.41 -6.03 0.91
N ARG A 144 3.11 -5.89 1.20
CA ARG A 144 2.11 -5.41 0.25
C ARG A 144 0.99 -4.66 0.96
N TYR A 145 0.65 -3.50 0.42
CA TYR A 145 -0.47 -2.69 0.86
C TYR A 145 -1.38 -2.38 -0.34
N VAL A 146 -2.66 -2.64 -0.21
CA VAL A 146 -3.69 -2.30 -1.20
C VAL A 146 -4.74 -1.45 -0.50
N SER A 147 -4.90 -0.20 -0.95
CA SER A 147 -5.98 0.67 -0.50
C SER A 147 -7.27 0.31 -1.23
N GLY A 148 -8.36 0.18 -0.51
CA GLY A 148 -9.69 0.06 -1.09
C GLY A 148 -10.34 1.41 -1.42
N TYR A 149 -9.79 2.50 -0.88
CA TYR A 149 -10.20 3.87 -1.21
C TYR A 149 -9.34 4.37 -2.36
N TYR A 150 -9.90 4.41 -3.55
CA TYR A 150 -9.32 5.17 -4.65
C TYR A 150 -10.02 6.53 -4.67
N ASN A 151 -9.23 7.58 -4.59
CA ASN A 151 -9.66 8.93 -4.94
C ASN A 151 -9.86 9.03 -6.45
#